data_6bbcd228069b299133ca2b66edb17dd7
#
_entry.id   6bbcd228069b299133ca2b66edb17dd7
#
_cell.length_a   1.000
_cell.length_b   1.000
_cell.length_c   1.000
_cell.angle_alpha   90.00
_cell.angle_beta   90.00
_cell.angle_gamma   90.00
#
_symmetry.space_group_name_H-M   'P 1'
#
loop_
_entity.id
_entity.type
_entity.pdbx_description
1 polymer ?
#
loop_
_entity_poly.entity_id
_entity_poly.type
_entity_poly.pdbx_seq_one_letter_code
_entity_poly.pdbx_strand_id
1 'polypeptide(L)'
;MSFELKKEHLAKLIPGNKNVDAWHAALVDVLPKYGINTERRMAHFISQTSHESNNFNSLEENLNYSEKSLLAVFGRYFGAAPKASAAEYARNPEKIANRVYNDEFRKYKMGNTKPGDGWRFRGRGLKQLTGRENYTGFGKFVNMTAEQAADYVATPKGAVESACWFWDTKKLNNIADTDDVTKMTKIINGGNIGLA
;
A
#
# COMPACT_ATOMS: atom_id res chain seq x y z
N MET A 1 -27.39 -12.91 5.79
CA MET A 1 -27.37 -11.54 6.38
C MET A 1 -25.95 -11.03 6.28
N SER A 2 -25.76 -9.78 5.86
CA SER A 2 -24.46 -9.13 5.87
C SER A 2 -24.07 -8.73 7.31
N PHE A 3 -22.81 -8.90 7.66
CA PHE A 3 -22.30 -8.49 8.97
C PHE A 3 -22.21 -6.95 9.04
N GLU A 4 -22.66 -6.37 10.14
CA GLU A 4 -22.57 -4.93 10.40
C GLU A 4 -21.30 -4.62 11.20
N LEU A 5 -20.36 -3.93 10.59
CA LEU A 5 -19.17 -3.43 11.27
C LEU A 5 -19.53 -2.19 12.09
N LYS A 6 -19.48 -2.29 13.42
CA LYS A 6 -19.69 -1.15 14.32
C LYS A 6 -18.38 -0.39 14.56
N LYS A 7 -18.49 0.93 14.82
CA LYS A 7 -17.32 1.78 15.11
C LYS A 7 -16.53 1.30 16.32
N GLU A 8 -17.22 0.84 17.38
CA GLU A 8 -16.59 0.34 18.59
C GLU A 8 -15.77 -0.93 18.33
N HIS A 9 -16.20 -1.77 17.39
CA HIS A 9 -15.45 -2.94 16.97
C HIS A 9 -14.20 -2.51 16.21
N LEU A 10 -14.35 -1.58 15.26
CA LEU A 10 -13.21 -1.07 14.49
C LEU A 10 -12.16 -0.40 15.39
N ALA A 11 -12.60 0.42 16.37
CA ALA A 11 -11.70 1.09 17.31
C ALA A 11 -10.82 0.11 18.10
N LYS A 12 -11.34 -1.09 18.41
CA LYS A 12 -10.56 -2.17 19.05
C LYS A 12 -9.59 -2.84 18.10
N LEU A 13 -9.91 -2.92 16.80
CA LEU A 13 -9.08 -3.56 15.79
C LEU A 13 -7.93 -2.66 15.29
N ILE A 14 -8.10 -1.34 15.37
CA ILE A 14 -7.08 -0.33 15.01
C ILE A 14 -6.77 0.60 16.20
N PRO A 15 -6.25 0.05 17.30
CA PRO A 15 -6.01 0.81 18.51
C PRO A 15 -5.05 1.98 18.26
N GLY A 16 -5.34 3.14 18.87
CA GLY A 16 -4.56 4.37 18.71
C GLY A 16 -4.79 5.13 17.41
N ASN A 17 -5.65 4.67 16.50
CA ASN A 17 -6.02 5.43 15.33
C ASN A 17 -6.94 6.60 15.71
N LYS A 18 -6.61 7.82 15.28
CA LYS A 18 -7.36 9.05 15.59
C LYS A 18 -8.48 9.34 14.60
N ASN A 19 -8.58 8.58 13.51
CA ASN A 19 -9.53 8.81 12.41
C ASN A 19 -10.52 7.63 12.24
N VAL A 20 -10.91 6.97 13.33
CA VAL A 20 -11.78 5.78 13.29
C VAL A 20 -13.07 6.05 12.52
N ASP A 21 -13.67 7.25 12.65
CA ASP A 21 -14.90 7.60 11.95
C ASP A 21 -14.73 7.61 10.43
N ALA A 22 -13.65 8.21 9.93
CA ALA A 22 -13.36 8.23 8.49
C ALA A 22 -13.07 6.83 7.95
N TRP A 23 -12.33 6.02 8.70
CA TRP A 23 -12.04 4.64 8.33
C TRP A 23 -13.28 3.77 8.36
N HIS A 24 -14.12 3.90 9.38
CA HIS A 24 -15.38 3.18 9.46
C HIS A 24 -16.28 3.50 8.26
N ALA A 25 -16.46 4.79 7.93
CA ALA A 25 -17.24 5.21 6.77
C ALA A 25 -16.70 4.62 5.45
N ALA A 26 -15.36 4.64 5.27
CA ALA A 26 -14.71 4.07 4.08
C ALA A 26 -14.92 2.56 3.99
N LEU A 27 -14.73 1.81 5.07
CA LEU A 27 -14.90 0.36 5.12
C LEU A 27 -16.36 -0.05 4.84
N VAL A 28 -17.31 0.59 5.48
CA VAL A 28 -18.74 0.30 5.30
C VAL A 28 -19.21 0.58 3.86
N ASP A 29 -18.71 1.64 3.23
CA ASP A 29 -19.03 1.96 1.84
C ASP A 29 -18.37 1.01 0.83
N VAL A 30 -17.11 0.64 1.04
CA VAL A 30 -16.31 -0.04 0.03
C VAL A 30 -16.36 -1.58 0.14
N LEU A 31 -16.22 -2.16 1.34
CA LEU A 31 -16.07 -3.61 1.51
C LEU A 31 -17.21 -4.44 0.88
N PRO A 32 -18.50 -4.04 0.99
CA PRO A 32 -19.59 -4.82 0.41
C PRO A 32 -19.51 -4.94 -1.11
N LYS A 33 -18.95 -3.94 -1.80
CA LYS A 33 -18.79 -3.93 -3.27
C LYS A 33 -17.85 -5.04 -3.77
N TYR A 34 -16.98 -5.53 -2.87
CA TYR A 34 -16.01 -6.60 -3.16
C TYR A 34 -16.38 -7.93 -2.49
N GLY A 35 -17.63 -8.07 -2.03
CA GLY A 35 -18.10 -9.27 -1.35
C GLY A 35 -17.43 -9.51 0.01
N ILE A 36 -16.78 -8.49 0.60
CA ILE A 36 -16.22 -8.54 1.95
C ILE A 36 -17.32 -8.12 2.91
N ASN A 37 -18.31 -8.99 3.11
CA ASN A 37 -19.57 -8.70 3.77
C ASN A 37 -19.97 -9.69 4.86
N THR A 38 -19.10 -10.65 5.19
CA THR A 38 -19.26 -11.54 6.35
C THR A 38 -18.30 -11.14 7.45
N GLU A 39 -18.63 -11.48 8.71
CA GLU A 39 -17.76 -11.21 9.85
C GLU A 39 -16.33 -11.75 9.61
N ARG A 40 -16.22 -12.98 9.15
CA ARG A 40 -14.93 -13.65 8.90
C ARG A 40 -14.13 -12.92 7.81
N ARG A 41 -14.74 -12.59 6.67
CA ARG A 41 -14.05 -11.84 5.58
C ARG A 41 -13.59 -10.46 6.03
N MET A 42 -14.44 -9.74 6.78
CA MET A 42 -14.08 -8.43 7.34
C MET A 42 -12.96 -8.53 8.37
N ALA A 43 -13.02 -9.53 9.27
CA ALA A 43 -11.98 -9.77 10.27
C ALA A 43 -10.63 -10.04 9.61
N HIS A 44 -10.57 -10.93 8.63
CA HIS A 44 -9.35 -11.19 7.86
C HIS A 44 -8.83 -9.95 7.14
N PHE A 45 -9.70 -9.23 6.43
CA PHE A 45 -9.31 -8.02 5.70
C PHE A 45 -8.74 -6.94 6.63
N ILE A 46 -9.46 -6.61 7.70
CA ILE A 46 -9.05 -5.55 8.63
C ILE A 46 -7.78 -5.97 9.38
N SER A 47 -7.68 -7.21 9.85
CA SER A 47 -6.51 -7.71 10.54
C SER A 47 -5.25 -7.61 9.67
N GLN A 48 -5.30 -8.10 8.46
CA GLN A 48 -4.14 -8.06 7.55
C GLN A 48 -3.78 -6.64 7.15
N THR A 49 -4.75 -5.82 6.78
CA THR A 49 -4.49 -4.44 6.35
C THR A 49 -4.06 -3.54 7.50
N SER A 50 -4.55 -3.74 8.72
CA SER A 50 -4.11 -2.99 9.89
C SER A 50 -2.67 -3.31 10.28
N HIS A 51 -2.27 -4.59 10.18
CA HIS A 51 -0.90 -5.01 10.41
C HIS A 51 0.08 -4.33 9.43
N GLU A 52 -0.23 -4.35 8.15
CA GLU A 52 0.59 -3.78 7.06
C GLU A 52 0.69 -2.24 7.12
N SER A 53 -0.28 -1.56 7.73
CA SER A 53 -0.40 -0.09 7.72
C SER A 53 -0.27 0.56 9.11
N ASN A 54 0.27 -0.16 10.09
CA ASN A 54 0.37 0.34 11.46
C ASN A 54 -1.00 0.87 11.97
N ASN A 55 -2.00 -0.02 12.00
CA ASN A 55 -3.37 0.32 12.42
C ASN A 55 -3.99 1.48 11.61
N PHE A 56 -3.77 1.48 10.29
CA PHE A 56 -4.24 2.52 9.36
C PHE A 56 -3.63 3.91 9.60
N ASN A 57 -2.51 4.01 10.33
CA ASN A 57 -1.80 5.27 10.56
C ASN A 57 -0.74 5.56 9.50
N SER A 58 -0.24 4.56 8.78
CA SER A 58 0.81 4.70 7.76
C SER A 58 0.21 4.51 6.36
N LEU A 59 -0.23 5.60 5.74
CA LEU A 59 -0.83 5.60 4.40
C LEU A 59 0.16 5.95 3.29
N GLU A 60 1.26 6.59 3.62
CA GLU A 60 2.35 6.89 2.71
C GLU A 60 3.66 6.39 3.31
N GLU A 61 4.54 5.89 2.45
CA GLU A 61 5.87 5.49 2.90
C GLU A 61 6.70 6.69 3.36
N ASN A 62 7.49 6.48 4.41
CA ASN A 62 8.41 7.50 4.91
C ASN A 62 9.78 7.36 4.23
N LEU A 63 10.07 8.26 3.30
CA LEU A 63 11.35 8.32 2.59
C LEU A 63 12.35 9.34 3.18
N ASN A 64 12.11 9.82 4.40
CA ASN A 64 13.01 10.76 5.07
C ASN A 64 14.22 10.04 5.71
N TYR A 65 15.11 9.52 4.89
CA TYR A 65 16.29 8.76 5.30
C TYR A 65 17.50 9.66 5.58
N SER A 66 18.26 9.33 6.62
CA SER A 66 19.61 9.86 6.81
C SER A 66 20.60 9.20 5.84
N GLU A 67 21.77 9.78 5.67
CA GLU A 67 22.85 9.17 4.87
C GLU A 67 23.15 7.74 5.32
N LYS A 68 23.35 7.52 6.62
CA LYS A 68 23.59 6.18 7.19
C LYS A 68 22.45 5.21 6.85
N SER A 69 21.21 5.67 6.96
CA SER A 69 20.03 4.83 6.66
C SER A 69 19.90 4.53 5.17
N LEU A 70 20.25 5.48 4.28
CA LEU A 70 20.30 5.23 2.84
C LEU A 70 21.29 4.14 2.46
N LEU A 71 22.47 4.18 3.04
CA LEU A 71 23.51 3.15 2.83
C LEU A 71 23.08 1.79 3.35
N ALA A 72 22.41 1.75 4.49
CA ALA A 72 21.95 0.50 5.10
C ALA A 72 20.76 -0.13 4.36
N VAL A 73 19.75 0.68 3.98
CA VAL A 73 18.49 0.19 3.40
C VAL A 73 18.56 0.14 1.87
N PHE A 74 19.16 1.15 1.26
CA PHE A 74 19.22 1.33 -0.18
C PHE A 74 20.65 1.27 -0.75
N GLY A 75 21.56 0.54 -0.10
CA GLY A 75 22.98 0.40 -0.47
C GLY A 75 23.21 -0.11 -1.92
N ARG A 76 22.17 -0.64 -2.55
CA ARG A 76 22.19 -0.97 -3.98
C ARG A 76 22.27 0.29 -4.86
N TYR A 77 21.62 1.38 -4.44
CA TYR A 77 21.47 2.62 -5.20
C TYR A 77 22.45 3.70 -4.75
N PHE A 78 22.92 3.61 -3.51
CA PHE A 78 23.77 4.62 -2.86
C PHE A 78 25.09 4.03 -2.39
N GLY A 79 26.17 4.83 -2.47
CA GLY A 79 27.51 4.44 -2.04
C GLY A 79 28.60 5.12 -2.85
N ALA A 80 29.77 4.47 -2.95
CA ALA A 80 30.84 4.95 -3.83
C ALA A 80 30.44 4.81 -5.31
N ALA A 81 31.06 5.64 -6.17
CA ALA A 81 30.84 5.56 -7.61
C ALA A 81 30.96 4.11 -8.12
N PRO A 82 30.12 3.70 -9.09
CA PRO A 82 29.17 4.49 -9.89
C PRO A 82 27.80 4.73 -9.25
N LYS A 83 27.59 4.43 -7.98
CA LYS A 83 26.34 4.68 -7.27
C LYS A 83 26.20 6.16 -6.94
N ALA A 84 24.96 6.56 -6.58
CA ALA A 84 24.70 7.92 -6.14
C ALA A 84 25.29 8.19 -4.74
N SER A 85 25.70 9.43 -4.49
CA SER A 85 26.18 9.87 -3.17
C SER A 85 25.03 9.90 -2.17
N ALA A 86 25.09 9.11 -1.10
CA ALA A 86 24.06 9.12 -0.07
C ALA A 86 23.93 10.48 0.62
N ALA A 87 25.04 11.22 0.79
CA ALA A 87 25.04 12.55 1.40
C ALA A 87 24.21 13.57 0.61
N GLU A 88 24.26 13.53 -0.73
CA GLU A 88 23.52 14.43 -1.62
C GLU A 88 21.99 14.15 -1.65
N TYR A 89 21.59 12.95 -1.24
CA TYR A 89 20.19 12.51 -1.23
C TYR A 89 19.58 12.51 0.17
N ALA A 90 20.42 12.50 1.22
CA ALA A 90 19.96 12.43 2.60
C ALA A 90 18.93 13.52 2.92
N ARG A 91 17.84 13.13 3.62
CA ARG A 91 16.75 14.00 4.04
C ARG A 91 15.98 14.67 2.89
N ASN A 92 16.09 14.14 1.66
CA ASN A 92 15.32 14.59 0.52
C ASN A 92 14.44 13.44 -0.03
N PRO A 93 13.22 13.24 0.51
CA PRO A 93 12.32 12.15 0.14
C PRO A 93 12.04 12.06 -1.36
N GLU A 94 11.84 13.20 -2.04
CA GLU A 94 11.55 13.24 -3.47
C GLU A 94 12.74 12.76 -4.31
N LYS A 95 13.94 13.26 -4.03
CA LYS A 95 15.16 12.78 -4.69
C LYS A 95 15.37 11.27 -4.46
N ILE A 96 15.17 10.81 -3.22
CA ILE A 96 15.31 9.41 -2.86
C ILE A 96 14.33 8.56 -3.67
N ALA A 97 13.04 8.90 -3.68
CA ALA A 97 12.03 8.17 -4.44
C ALA A 97 12.37 8.10 -5.93
N ASN A 98 12.73 9.25 -6.52
CA ASN A 98 13.08 9.33 -7.93
C ASN A 98 14.36 8.57 -8.30
N ARG A 99 15.21 8.24 -7.33
CA ARG A 99 16.37 7.35 -7.53
C ARG A 99 16.01 5.89 -7.36
N VAL A 100 15.38 5.53 -6.23
CA VAL A 100 15.16 4.13 -5.87
C VAL A 100 14.03 3.47 -6.66
N TYR A 101 13.06 4.26 -7.15
CA TYR A 101 11.92 3.78 -7.92
C TYR A 101 12.01 4.04 -9.42
N ASN A 102 13.08 4.63 -9.92
CA ASN A 102 13.28 4.79 -11.35
C ASN A 102 13.68 3.45 -11.99
N ASP A 103 13.01 3.09 -13.06
CA ASP A 103 13.23 1.83 -13.78
C ASP A 103 14.64 1.70 -14.36
N GLU A 104 15.32 2.81 -14.63
CA GLU A 104 16.71 2.80 -15.11
C GLU A 104 17.64 2.04 -14.14
N PHE A 105 17.41 2.20 -12.81
CA PHE A 105 18.30 1.67 -11.78
C PHE A 105 17.79 0.35 -11.16
N ARG A 106 16.65 -0.18 -11.62
CA ARG A 106 15.99 -1.34 -11.03
C ARG A 106 16.08 -2.58 -11.90
N LYS A 107 16.24 -3.73 -11.27
CA LYS A 107 16.10 -5.03 -11.93
C LYS A 107 14.63 -5.31 -12.30
N TYR A 108 13.73 -5.08 -11.35
CA TYR A 108 12.29 -5.28 -11.56
C TYR A 108 11.65 -3.93 -11.88
N LYS A 109 11.06 -3.85 -13.06
CA LYS A 109 10.46 -2.61 -13.57
C LYS A 109 9.11 -2.35 -12.93
N MET A 110 8.76 -1.07 -12.78
CA MET A 110 7.53 -0.58 -12.16
C MET A 110 6.74 0.35 -13.08
N GLY A 111 7.22 0.57 -14.30
CA GLY A 111 6.68 1.54 -15.24
C GLY A 111 7.11 3.00 -14.95
N ASN A 112 8.02 3.23 -14.01
CA ASN A 112 8.53 4.55 -13.65
C ASN A 112 9.66 4.97 -14.60
N THR A 113 9.29 5.41 -15.79
CA THR A 113 10.24 5.74 -16.87
C THR A 113 10.39 7.24 -17.11
N LYS A 114 9.50 8.05 -16.56
CA LYS A 114 9.52 9.51 -16.72
C LYS A 114 10.15 10.19 -15.49
N PRO A 115 10.79 11.33 -15.68
CA PRO A 115 11.26 12.14 -14.55
C PRO A 115 10.12 12.42 -13.54
N GLY A 116 10.38 12.23 -12.26
CA GLY A 116 9.39 12.45 -11.21
C GLY A 116 8.46 11.27 -10.91
N ASP A 117 8.45 10.22 -11.74
CA ASP A 117 7.56 9.07 -11.54
C ASP A 117 7.81 8.36 -10.20
N GLY A 118 9.06 8.26 -9.78
CA GLY A 118 9.40 7.62 -8.50
C GLY A 118 8.70 8.27 -7.31
N TRP A 119 8.70 9.60 -7.27
CA TRP A 119 7.98 10.35 -6.25
C TRP A 119 6.47 10.34 -6.46
N ARG A 120 6.00 10.56 -7.68
CA ARG A 120 4.58 10.59 -8.00
C ARG A 120 3.87 9.29 -7.65
N PHE A 121 4.51 8.17 -7.91
CA PHE A 121 3.97 6.82 -7.72
C PHE A 121 4.64 6.07 -6.56
N ARG A 122 5.08 6.80 -5.53
CA ARG A 122 5.60 6.20 -4.29
C ARG A 122 4.53 5.37 -3.58
N GLY A 123 4.94 4.57 -2.61
CA GLY A 123 4.06 3.68 -1.86
C GLY A 123 2.98 4.42 -1.07
N ARG A 124 1.71 4.10 -1.34
CA ARG A 124 0.55 4.65 -0.65
C ARG A 124 -0.53 3.60 -0.41
N GLY A 125 -1.43 3.91 0.53
CA GLY A 125 -2.59 3.09 0.88
C GLY A 125 -2.26 1.95 1.84
N LEU A 126 -3.28 1.17 2.17
CA LEU A 126 -3.19 0.09 3.17
C LEU A 126 -2.29 -1.07 2.73
N LYS A 127 -2.05 -1.23 1.43
CA LYS A 127 -1.18 -2.24 0.82
C LYS A 127 0.05 -1.64 0.13
N GLN A 128 0.36 -0.38 0.39
CA GLN A 128 1.54 0.29 -0.15
C GLN A 128 1.70 0.11 -1.67
N LEU A 129 0.66 0.47 -2.42
CA LEU A 129 0.67 0.45 -3.88
C LEU A 129 1.79 1.36 -4.40
N THR A 130 2.69 0.83 -5.24
CA THR A 130 3.90 1.53 -5.68
C THR A 130 4.14 1.30 -7.17
N GLY A 131 4.59 2.33 -7.88
CA GLY A 131 4.96 2.30 -9.29
C GLY A 131 3.83 2.64 -10.26
N ARG A 132 4.17 3.35 -11.34
CA ARG A 132 3.21 3.80 -12.37
C ARG A 132 2.36 2.66 -12.92
N GLU A 133 2.95 1.48 -13.16
CA GLU A 133 2.24 0.32 -13.71
C GLU A 133 1.12 -0.14 -12.77
N ASN A 134 1.40 -0.26 -11.47
CA ASN A 134 0.41 -0.64 -10.48
C ASN A 134 -0.70 0.41 -10.33
N TYR A 135 -0.36 1.70 -10.30
CA TYR A 135 -1.35 2.77 -10.26
C TYR A 135 -2.18 2.84 -11.54
N THR A 136 -1.58 2.51 -12.70
CA THR A 136 -2.32 2.40 -13.97
C THR A 136 -3.32 1.24 -13.93
N GLY A 137 -2.90 0.09 -13.41
CA GLY A 137 -3.76 -1.08 -13.24
C GLY A 137 -4.95 -0.80 -12.32
N PHE A 138 -4.68 -0.25 -11.14
CA PHE A 138 -5.73 0.15 -10.20
C PHE A 138 -6.61 1.27 -10.78
N GLY A 139 -6.02 2.28 -11.42
CA GLY A 139 -6.75 3.37 -12.08
C GLY A 139 -7.75 2.87 -13.11
N LYS A 140 -7.35 1.94 -13.98
CA LYS A 140 -8.27 1.30 -14.94
C LYS A 140 -9.44 0.62 -14.23
N PHE A 141 -9.19 -0.02 -13.12
CA PHE A 141 -10.21 -0.71 -12.35
C PHE A 141 -11.24 0.25 -11.72
N VAL A 142 -10.81 1.42 -11.25
CA VAL A 142 -11.68 2.45 -10.67
C VAL A 142 -12.05 3.58 -11.65
N ASN A 143 -11.74 3.42 -12.95
CA ASN A 143 -12.00 4.38 -14.00
C ASN A 143 -11.32 5.75 -13.79
N MET A 144 -10.04 5.70 -13.42
CA MET A 144 -9.17 6.86 -13.17
C MET A 144 -7.86 6.76 -13.97
N THR A 145 -7.19 7.89 -14.23
CA THR A 145 -5.79 7.89 -14.67
C THR A 145 -4.86 7.40 -13.55
N ALA A 146 -3.63 7.03 -13.86
CA ALA A 146 -2.65 6.65 -12.85
C ALA A 146 -2.40 7.77 -11.82
N GLU A 147 -2.35 9.01 -12.30
CA GLU A 147 -2.16 10.19 -11.48
C GLU A 147 -3.35 10.44 -10.53
N GLN A 148 -4.58 10.33 -11.03
CA GLN A 148 -5.80 10.42 -10.22
C GLN A 148 -5.86 9.28 -9.19
N ALA A 149 -5.52 8.05 -9.59
CA ALA A 149 -5.45 6.91 -8.71
C ALA A 149 -4.44 7.11 -7.58
N ALA A 150 -3.26 7.73 -7.87
CA ALA A 150 -2.25 8.02 -6.86
C ALA A 150 -2.75 9.02 -5.80
N ASP A 151 -3.54 10.02 -6.20
CA ASP A 151 -4.17 10.97 -5.26
C ASP A 151 -5.31 10.29 -4.49
N TYR A 152 -6.10 9.47 -5.16
CA TYR A 152 -7.21 8.75 -4.55
C TYR A 152 -6.74 7.77 -3.47
N VAL A 153 -5.69 6.99 -3.72
CA VAL A 153 -5.14 6.02 -2.76
C VAL A 153 -4.62 6.68 -1.48
N ALA A 154 -4.28 7.97 -1.50
CA ALA A 154 -3.90 8.74 -0.32
C ALA A 154 -5.11 9.10 0.59
N THR A 155 -6.34 8.86 0.14
CA THR A 155 -7.55 9.06 0.95
C THR A 155 -7.96 7.76 1.67
N PRO A 156 -8.69 7.81 2.80
CA PRO A 156 -9.19 6.60 3.46
C PRO A 156 -9.98 5.69 2.53
N LYS A 157 -10.89 6.23 1.73
CA LYS A 157 -11.70 5.46 0.78
C LYS A 157 -10.84 4.79 -0.30
N GLY A 158 -9.95 5.54 -0.93
CA GLY A 158 -9.05 5.00 -1.96
C GLY A 158 -8.03 4.02 -1.40
N ALA A 159 -7.54 4.22 -0.18
CA ALA A 159 -6.68 3.28 0.51
C ALA A 159 -7.38 1.92 0.74
N VAL A 160 -8.63 1.94 1.19
CA VAL A 160 -9.45 0.72 1.33
C VAL A 160 -9.71 0.09 -0.02
N GLU A 161 -10.09 0.86 -1.03
CA GLU A 161 -10.45 0.32 -2.35
C GLU A 161 -9.26 -0.29 -3.08
N SER A 162 -8.06 0.31 -2.97
CA SER A 162 -6.83 -0.28 -3.52
C SER A 162 -6.46 -1.61 -2.85
N ALA A 163 -6.69 -1.73 -1.54
CA ALA A 163 -6.52 -3.00 -0.83
C ALA A 163 -7.58 -4.03 -1.24
N CYS A 164 -8.83 -3.61 -1.49
CA CYS A 164 -9.88 -4.47 -2.02
C CYS A 164 -9.56 -4.98 -3.43
N TRP A 165 -9.00 -4.13 -4.29
CA TRP A 165 -8.54 -4.55 -5.62
C TRP A 165 -7.47 -5.65 -5.53
N PHE A 166 -6.47 -5.49 -4.67
CA PHE A 166 -5.49 -6.54 -4.39
C PHE A 166 -6.17 -7.82 -3.89
N TRP A 167 -7.08 -7.68 -2.92
CA TRP A 167 -7.82 -8.77 -2.29
C TRP A 167 -8.64 -9.58 -3.31
N ASP A 168 -9.36 -8.90 -4.19
CA ASP A 168 -10.16 -9.52 -5.25
C ASP A 168 -9.28 -10.19 -6.30
N THR A 169 -8.22 -9.52 -6.76
CA THR A 169 -7.25 -10.07 -7.71
C THR A 169 -6.63 -11.38 -7.22
N LYS A 170 -6.39 -11.51 -5.92
CA LYS A 170 -5.84 -12.72 -5.29
C LYS A 170 -6.91 -13.70 -4.82
N LYS A 171 -8.19 -13.40 -5.03
CA LYS A 171 -9.33 -14.25 -4.61
C LYS A 171 -9.34 -14.56 -3.11
N LEU A 172 -8.97 -13.58 -2.28
CA LEU A 172 -8.74 -13.77 -0.85
C LEU A 172 -10.02 -14.01 -0.05
N ASN A 173 -11.20 -13.67 -0.57
CA ASN A 173 -12.46 -14.08 0.04
C ASN A 173 -12.55 -15.61 0.24
N ASN A 174 -12.09 -16.39 -0.75
CA ASN A 174 -12.10 -17.85 -0.66
C ASN A 174 -11.19 -18.37 0.47
N ILE A 175 -10.06 -17.68 0.70
CA ILE A 175 -9.14 -18.04 1.79
C ILE A 175 -9.72 -17.63 3.14
N ALA A 176 -10.32 -16.44 3.23
CA ALA A 176 -11.00 -15.98 4.43
C ALA A 176 -12.13 -16.93 4.85
N ASP A 177 -12.89 -17.44 3.90
CA ASP A 177 -13.99 -18.38 4.16
C ASP A 177 -13.51 -19.71 4.78
N THR A 178 -12.28 -20.12 4.51
CA THR A 178 -11.66 -21.32 5.15
C THR A 178 -11.00 -21.01 6.49
N ASP A 179 -10.92 -19.73 6.88
CA ASP A 179 -10.28 -19.26 8.11
C ASP A 179 -8.79 -19.64 8.23
N ASP A 180 -8.11 -19.83 7.10
CA ASP A 180 -6.69 -20.18 7.05
C ASP A 180 -5.81 -18.92 7.10
N VAL A 181 -5.57 -18.44 8.33
CA VAL A 181 -4.74 -17.25 8.60
C VAL A 181 -3.31 -17.42 8.06
N THR A 182 -2.75 -18.63 8.18
CA THR A 182 -1.38 -18.91 7.72
C THR A 182 -1.25 -18.77 6.20
N LYS A 183 -2.20 -19.34 5.46
CA LYS A 183 -2.26 -19.25 4.01
C LYS A 183 -2.51 -17.80 3.56
N MET A 184 -3.43 -17.11 4.25
CA MET A 184 -3.72 -15.70 4.02
C MET A 184 -2.44 -14.85 4.12
N THR A 185 -1.74 -14.96 5.24
CA THR A 185 -0.51 -14.22 5.52
C THR A 185 0.59 -14.52 4.48
N LYS A 186 0.76 -15.79 4.09
CA LYS A 186 1.73 -16.17 3.05
C LYS A 186 1.40 -15.54 1.69
N ILE A 187 0.14 -15.50 1.29
CA ILE A 187 -0.26 -14.90 0.01
C ILE A 187 -0.04 -13.38 0.05
N ILE A 188 -0.38 -12.73 1.16
CA ILE A 188 -0.23 -11.29 1.33
C ILE A 188 1.24 -10.87 1.36
N ASN A 189 2.09 -11.58 2.11
CA ASN A 189 3.52 -11.29 2.25
C ASN A 189 4.36 -11.83 1.08
N GLY A 190 3.96 -12.90 0.44
CA GLY A 190 4.65 -13.52 -0.70
C GLY A 190 4.22 -12.98 -2.07
N GLY A 191 3.21 -12.12 -2.11
CA GLY A 191 2.77 -11.48 -3.35
C GLY A 191 3.74 -10.39 -3.77
N ASN A 192 4.43 -10.60 -4.89
CA ASN A 192 5.37 -9.66 -5.52
C ASN A 192 4.70 -8.39 -6.10
N ILE A 193 3.54 -7.99 -5.62
CA ILE A 193 2.90 -6.74 -6.03
C ILE A 193 3.37 -5.65 -5.05
N GLY A 194 4.47 -4.99 -5.43
CA GLY A 194 4.99 -3.82 -4.72
C GLY A 194 5.98 -4.10 -3.57
N LEU A 195 6.41 -5.33 -3.38
CA LEU A 195 7.49 -5.67 -2.45
C LEU A 195 8.78 -5.95 -3.25
N ALA A 196 9.62 -4.98 -3.31
CA ALA A 196 11.03 -5.14 -3.71
C ALA A 196 11.90 -4.37 -2.71
#